data_579de64517a14cb5b7c7dd64f854e272
#
_entry.id   579de64517a14cb5b7c7dd64f854e272
#
_cell.length_a   1.000
_cell.length_b   1.000
_cell.length_c   1.000
_cell.angle_alpha   90.00
_cell.angle_beta   90.00
_cell.angle_gamma   90.00
#
_symmetry.space_group_name_H-M   'P 1'
#
loop_
_entity.id
_entity.type
_entity.pdbx_description
1 polymer ?
#
loop_
_entity_poly.entity_id
_entity_poly.type
_entity_poly.pdbx_seq_one_letter_code
_entity_poly.pdbx_strand_id
1 'polypeptide(L)'
;MPNTTPLGSWARATARLTLALATGWVLLQALATPASGYEAAPTLQASKVLPAALRSGAHFRVDDKVTNDGYINTYHLHSKFGTFPAVSTAMLAKRIGEVNALVVMEQVKGTTEFTNALKKAGSGVVGSAKNLVTHPVESLSGAASGLGAVFRSASASLTGPQRSEAEESRVKDAIGFARMKRDYAYQFGVDVYSDNKVLQERLDEITWAGYGGSMTLSAALAAVPGAAGATVSVVTTNRALNDLFRTTAPADLRRMSGDKLQAMDVHPEIADAYLNNGVFSPREQTLLVHALDEMKGVGNRAAFIRFASATPNRNMAFFRQRQAEMYAGYHKTVAPLSSFDSLGALAAARTGTGAVVLCVPLDYLVWTEPMAKFITAANTVIDDAGAQDKQLWVTGALSAEARKAMASRGWKVHERSEARLLKWTEGNPK
;
A
#
# COMPACT_ATOMS: atom_id res chain seq x y z
N MET A 1 1.50 -22.20 44.19
CA MET A 1 2.55 -21.20 43.86
C MET A 1 2.57 -21.10 42.33
N PRO A 2 2.11 -20.03 41.71
CA PRO A 2 2.17 -19.87 40.27
C PRO A 2 3.49 -19.21 39.88
N ASN A 3 4.16 -19.79 38.89
CA ASN A 3 5.38 -19.31 38.26
C ASN A 3 5.13 -18.00 37.50
N THR A 4 5.65 -16.90 37.98
CA THR A 4 5.68 -15.62 37.28
C THR A 4 6.93 -15.57 36.39
N THR A 5 6.76 -15.72 35.10
CA THR A 5 7.78 -15.40 34.09
C THR A 5 8.03 -13.89 34.05
N PRO A 6 9.28 -13.42 33.94
CA PRO A 6 9.59 -11.98 33.99
C PRO A 6 9.36 -11.33 32.62
N LEU A 7 8.24 -10.66 32.44
CA LEU A 7 7.92 -9.76 31.33
C LEU A 7 8.66 -8.40 31.40
N GLY A 8 9.82 -8.34 32.06
CA GLY A 8 10.38 -7.08 32.58
C GLY A 8 11.45 -6.36 31.77
N SER A 9 12.15 -6.99 30.82
CA SER A 9 13.34 -6.37 30.22
C SER A 9 13.10 -5.57 28.94
N TRP A 10 12.12 -5.97 28.14
CA TRP A 10 11.86 -5.36 26.84
C TRP A 10 11.10 -4.02 26.91
N ALA A 11 10.19 -3.87 27.86
CA ALA A 11 9.38 -2.64 28.01
C ALA A 11 10.22 -1.41 28.41
N ARG A 12 11.36 -1.60 29.08
CA ARG A 12 12.25 -0.51 29.50
C ARG A 12 13.24 -0.05 28.43
N ALA A 13 13.60 -0.92 27.49
CA ALA A 13 14.45 -0.56 26.34
C ALA A 13 13.66 0.22 25.27
N THR A 14 12.38 -0.10 25.07
CA THR A 14 11.52 0.55 24.06
C THR A 14 11.21 2.00 24.39
N ALA A 15 11.07 2.38 25.67
CA ALA A 15 10.78 3.76 26.06
C ALA A 15 11.93 4.75 25.74
N ARG A 16 13.16 4.28 25.63
CA ARG A 16 14.32 5.12 25.27
C ARG A 16 14.52 5.29 23.77
N LEU A 17 14.00 4.36 22.93
CA LEU A 17 14.08 4.44 21.48
C LEU A 17 13.02 5.34 20.85
N THR A 18 11.85 5.48 21.47
CA THR A 18 10.75 6.31 20.94
C THR A 18 11.04 7.80 21.01
N LEU A 19 11.88 8.27 21.90
CA LEU A 19 12.22 9.70 22.04
C LEU A 19 13.23 10.19 20.98
N ALA A 20 14.02 9.30 20.39
CA ALA A 20 15.04 9.68 19.39
C ALA A 20 14.53 9.79 17.95
N LEU A 21 13.33 9.28 17.66
CA LEU A 21 12.77 9.25 16.30
C LEU A 21 11.70 10.31 16.03
N ALA A 22 11.18 11.00 17.06
CA ALA A 22 10.11 11.99 16.90
C ALA A 22 10.60 13.41 16.55
N THR A 23 11.90 13.70 16.62
CA THR A 23 12.45 15.07 16.43
C THR A 23 13.27 15.27 15.18
N GLY A 24 13.38 14.29 14.29
CA GLY A 24 14.24 14.30 13.09
C GLY A 24 13.63 14.89 11.81
N TRP A 25 12.47 15.54 11.85
CA TRP A 25 11.81 16.08 10.63
C TRP A 25 11.81 17.60 10.60
N VAL A 26 12.95 18.23 10.84
CA VAL A 26 13.11 19.67 10.55
C VAL A 26 14.33 19.86 9.66
N LEU A 27 14.08 20.46 8.51
CA LEU A 27 15.00 20.95 7.48
C LEU A 27 16.26 21.61 8.06
N LEU A 28 17.43 21.06 7.70
CA LEU A 28 18.64 21.84 7.51
C LEU A 28 19.42 21.25 6.33
N GLN A 29 19.28 21.84 5.14
CA GLN A 29 20.23 21.66 4.04
C GLN A 29 21.50 22.46 4.38
N ALA A 30 22.38 21.89 5.17
CA ALA A 30 23.75 22.33 5.25
C ALA A 30 24.56 21.37 4.37
N LEU A 31 25.37 21.91 3.46
CA LEU A 31 26.46 21.24 2.77
C LEU A 31 27.48 20.80 3.85
N ALA A 32 27.18 19.69 4.53
CA ALA A 32 28.08 19.09 5.49
C ALA A 32 28.94 18.08 4.74
N THR A 33 30.23 18.37 4.64
CA THR A 33 31.27 17.36 4.39
C THR A 33 31.06 16.22 5.39
N PRO A 34 31.05 14.95 4.96
CA PRO A 34 30.80 13.85 5.86
C PRO A 34 31.94 13.74 6.87
N ALA A 35 31.67 14.16 8.11
CA ALA A 35 32.54 13.83 9.22
C ALA A 35 32.37 12.34 9.49
N SER A 36 33.43 11.57 9.20
CA SER A 36 33.68 10.17 9.58
C SER A 36 32.56 9.14 9.32
N GLY A 37 32.59 8.50 8.17
CA GLY A 37 32.00 7.17 7.98
C GLY A 37 30.53 7.08 7.65
N TYR A 38 29.78 8.18 7.56
CA TYR A 38 28.38 8.20 7.14
C TYR A 38 28.21 8.76 5.74
N GLU A 39 27.24 8.23 4.99
CA GLU A 39 26.86 8.71 3.68
C GLU A 39 25.74 9.75 3.78
N ALA A 40 25.75 10.75 2.89
CA ALA A 40 24.59 11.60 2.68
C ALA A 40 23.55 10.87 1.83
N ALA A 41 22.27 11.20 2.02
CA ALA A 41 21.20 10.70 1.16
C ALA A 41 21.45 11.14 -0.29
N PRO A 42 21.57 10.20 -1.26
CA PRO A 42 22.04 10.52 -2.60
C PRO A 42 20.92 11.03 -3.51
N THR A 43 21.31 11.77 -4.53
CA THR A 43 20.53 11.88 -5.76
C THR A 43 21.01 10.79 -6.72
N LEU A 44 20.09 9.93 -7.16
CA LEU A 44 20.36 8.80 -8.04
C LEU A 44 19.89 9.13 -9.47
N GLN A 45 20.28 8.26 -10.41
CA GLN A 45 19.79 8.30 -11.79
C GLN A 45 18.83 7.14 -12.02
N ALA A 46 17.64 7.42 -12.56
CA ALA A 46 16.66 6.39 -12.90
C ALA A 46 17.25 5.33 -13.84
N SER A 47 18.13 5.75 -14.76
CA SER A 47 18.88 4.88 -15.66
C SER A 47 19.77 3.85 -14.94
N LYS A 48 20.15 4.08 -13.68
CA LYS A 48 20.98 3.19 -12.87
C LYS A 48 20.19 2.30 -11.91
N VAL A 49 19.00 2.79 -11.48
CA VAL A 49 18.23 2.13 -10.42
C VAL A 49 16.94 1.46 -10.92
N LEU A 50 16.48 1.79 -12.13
CA LEU A 50 15.27 1.23 -12.71
C LEU A 50 15.56 0.39 -13.97
N PRO A 51 14.84 -0.73 -14.16
CA PRO A 51 14.82 -1.42 -15.44
C PRO A 51 14.19 -0.52 -16.52
N ALA A 52 14.56 -0.74 -17.78
CA ALA A 52 14.11 0.08 -18.91
C ALA A 52 12.58 0.23 -18.97
N ALA A 53 11.84 -0.84 -18.70
CA ALA A 53 10.38 -0.87 -18.73
C ALA A 53 9.71 0.08 -17.71
N LEU A 54 10.40 0.46 -16.64
CA LEU A 54 9.88 1.42 -15.64
C LEU A 54 10.37 2.86 -15.88
N ARG A 55 11.31 3.09 -16.83
CA ARG A 55 11.83 4.43 -17.11
C ARG A 55 11.00 5.19 -18.13
N SER A 56 10.52 4.49 -19.15
CA SER A 56 9.70 5.08 -20.20
C SER A 56 8.87 4.03 -20.93
N GLY A 57 7.74 4.46 -21.46
CA GLY A 57 6.83 3.68 -22.29
C GLY A 57 6.09 4.59 -23.26
N ALA A 58 5.15 4.04 -24.02
CA ALA A 58 4.39 4.79 -25.04
C ALA A 58 3.61 5.98 -24.43
N HIS A 59 3.26 5.92 -23.14
CA HIS A 59 2.36 6.88 -22.51
C HIS A 59 2.93 7.57 -21.27
N PHE A 60 4.19 7.26 -20.91
CA PHE A 60 4.84 7.82 -19.75
C PHE A 60 6.35 7.95 -19.92
N ARG A 61 6.93 8.82 -19.10
CA ARG A 61 8.37 8.97 -18.91
C ARG A 61 8.64 9.30 -17.43
N VAL A 62 9.69 8.72 -16.88
CA VAL A 62 10.19 9.03 -15.54
C VAL A 62 11.40 9.95 -15.66
N ASP A 63 11.51 10.93 -14.76
CA ASP A 63 12.71 11.78 -14.69
C ASP A 63 13.94 10.95 -14.33
N ASP A 64 15.07 11.27 -14.95
CA ASP A 64 16.34 10.60 -14.63
C ASP A 64 16.85 10.99 -13.22
N LYS A 65 16.48 12.17 -12.72
CA LYS A 65 16.80 12.59 -11.36
C LYS A 65 15.87 11.91 -10.35
N VAL A 66 16.43 11.05 -9.50
CA VAL A 66 15.74 10.33 -8.44
C VAL A 66 16.29 10.79 -7.09
N THR A 67 15.44 11.29 -6.21
CA THR A 67 15.83 11.62 -4.83
C THR A 67 15.67 10.38 -3.95
N ASN A 68 16.57 10.20 -3.00
CA ASN A 68 16.52 9.12 -2.01
C ASN A 68 16.66 9.75 -0.61
N ASP A 69 15.88 9.28 0.35
CA ASP A 69 15.89 9.77 1.74
C ASP A 69 16.83 8.97 2.67
N GLY A 70 17.64 8.11 2.09
CA GLY A 70 18.48 7.13 2.79
C GLY A 70 17.92 5.70 2.72
N TYR A 71 16.66 5.55 2.29
CA TYR A 71 15.93 4.27 2.28
C TYR A 71 15.05 4.09 1.04
N ILE A 72 14.27 5.11 0.69
CA ILE A 72 13.22 5.05 -0.31
C ILE A 72 13.51 6.08 -1.41
N ASN A 73 13.30 5.67 -2.64
CA ASN A 73 13.40 6.53 -3.81
C ASN A 73 12.10 7.29 -4.05
N THR A 74 12.22 8.54 -4.46
CA THR A 74 11.10 9.33 -4.96
C THR A 74 11.31 9.63 -6.44
N TYR A 75 10.32 9.26 -7.23
CA TYR A 75 10.27 9.40 -8.68
C TYR A 75 9.20 10.39 -9.10
N HIS A 76 9.39 11.02 -10.28
CA HIS A 76 8.36 11.81 -10.95
C HIS A 76 8.03 11.15 -12.29
N LEU A 77 6.80 10.68 -12.41
CA LEU A 77 6.24 10.07 -13.60
C LEU A 77 5.46 11.11 -14.39
N HIS A 78 5.87 11.40 -15.61
CA HIS A 78 5.18 12.32 -16.52
C HIS A 78 4.35 11.56 -17.54
N SER A 79 3.16 12.05 -17.81
CA SER A 79 2.24 11.53 -18.82
C SER A 79 1.37 12.67 -19.39
N LYS A 80 0.56 12.40 -20.39
CA LYS A 80 -0.45 13.37 -20.86
C LYS A 80 -1.52 13.72 -19.82
N PHE A 81 -1.64 12.92 -18.76
CA PHE A 81 -2.59 13.12 -17.67
C PHE A 81 -2.02 13.93 -16.50
N GLY A 82 -0.76 14.36 -16.60
CA GLY A 82 -0.06 15.11 -15.58
C GLY A 82 1.21 14.44 -15.07
N THR A 83 1.76 15.01 -14.01
CA THR A 83 2.93 14.49 -13.30
C THR A 83 2.50 13.83 -12.00
N PHE A 84 2.94 12.59 -11.79
CA PHE A 84 2.61 11.80 -10.61
C PHE A 84 3.88 11.52 -9.80
N PRO A 85 3.95 12.01 -8.55
CA PRO A 85 5.01 11.61 -7.65
C PRO A 85 4.78 10.16 -7.20
N ALA A 86 5.87 9.39 -7.11
CA ALA A 86 5.84 8.01 -6.63
C ALA A 86 6.95 7.78 -5.61
N VAL A 87 6.55 7.56 -4.37
CA VAL A 87 7.45 7.21 -3.26
C VAL A 87 7.56 5.69 -3.21
N SER A 88 8.67 5.17 -3.62
CA SER A 88 9.12 3.80 -3.86
C SER A 88 8.98 3.33 -5.31
N THR A 89 9.85 2.39 -5.67
CA THR A 89 9.80 1.69 -6.98
C THR A 89 8.49 0.92 -7.15
N ALA A 90 7.95 0.34 -6.09
CA ALA A 90 6.69 -0.35 -6.13
C ALA A 90 5.49 0.60 -6.40
N MET A 91 5.51 1.80 -5.79
CA MET A 91 4.50 2.82 -6.07
C MET A 91 4.64 3.36 -7.50
N LEU A 92 5.88 3.52 -8.00
CA LEU A 92 6.10 3.90 -9.40
C LEU A 92 5.47 2.90 -10.36
N ALA A 93 5.68 1.60 -10.14
CA ALA A 93 5.07 0.55 -10.95
C ALA A 93 3.53 0.63 -10.91
N LYS A 94 2.93 0.86 -9.73
CA LYS A 94 1.48 1.10 -9.59
C LYS A 94 1.02 2.31 -10.42
N ARG A 95 1.72 3.45 -10.34
CA ARG A 95 1.38 4.67 -11.10
C ARG A 95 1.50 4.47 -12.61
N ILE A 96 2.50 3.71 -13.08
CA ILE A 96 2.63 3.35 -14.51
C ILE A 96 1.40 2.56 -14.98
N GLY A 97 0.96 1.57 -14.21
CA GLY A 97 -0.26 0.83 -14.54
C GLY A 97 -1.51 1.70 -14.57
N GLU A 98 -1.64 2.62 -13.62
CA GLU A 98 -2.74 3.58 -13.60
C GLU A 98 -2.73 4.51 -14.83
N VAL A 99 -1.54 4.98 -15.27
CA VAL A 99 -1.41 5.79 -16.50
C VAL A 99 -1.82 4.97 -17.72
N ASN A 100 -1.40 3.73 -17.84
CA ASN A 100 -1.79 2.87 -18.95
C ASN A 100 -3.31 2.62 -18.97
N ALA A 101 -3.91 2.39 -17.80
CA ALA A 101 -5.36 2.25 -17.68
C ALA A 101 -6.11 3.53 -18.06
N LEU A 102 -5.59 4.71 -17.66
CA LEU A 102 -6.17 6.00 -18.06
C LEU A 102 -6.20 6.19 -19.59
N VAL A 103 -5.20 5.69 -20.31
CA VAL A 103 -5.20 5.71 -21.78
C VAL A 103 -6.36 4.88 -22.35
N VAL A 104 -6.55 3.67 -21.83
CA VAL A 104 -7.66 2.80 -22.25
C VAL A 104 -9.01 3.44 -21.89
N MET A 105 -9.14 4.01 -20.70
CA MET A 105 -10.35 4.73 -20.26
C MET A 105 -10.68 5.90 -21.19
N GLU A 106 -9.68 6.64 -21.65
CA GLU A 106 -9.89 7.74 -22.61
C GLU A 106 -10.37 7.24 -23.96
N GLN A 107 -9.84 6.10 -24.43
CA GLN A 107 -10.32 5.46 -25.66
C GLN A 107 -11.75 4.97 -25.52
N VAL A 108 -12.12 4.36 -24.38
CA VAL A 108 -13.52 3.98 -24.08
C VAL A 108 -14.45 5.19 -24.14
N LYS A 109 -14.05 6.35 -23.62
CA LYS A 109 -14.83 7.58 -23.70
C LYS A 109 -15.05 8.08 -25.13
N GLY A 110 -14.15 7.77 -26.05
CA GLY A 110 -14.27 8.07 -27.47
C GLY A 110 -15.23 7.16 -28.25
N THR A 111 -15.74 6.08 -27.64
CA THR A 111 -16.61 5.11 -28.32
C THR A 111 -18.06 5.63 -28.46
N THR A 112 -18.77 5.09 -29.46
CA THR A 112 -20.20 5.33 -29.68
C THR A 112 -21.02 4.80 -28.51
N GLU A 113 -20.62 3.66 -27.94
CA GLU A 113 -21.24 3.01 -26.79
C GLU A 113 -21.25 3.93 -25.56
N PHE A 114 -20.12 4.58 -25.24
CA PHE A 114 -20.03 5.54 -24.15
C PHE A 114 -20.90 6.77 -24.41
N THR A 115 -20.85 7.33 -25.63
CA THR A 115 -21.61 8.52 -26.00
C THR A 115 -23.13 8.26 -25.91
N ASN A 116 -23.60 7.12 -26.40
CA ASN A 116 -25.00 6.72 -26.33
C ASN A 116 -25.46 6.46 -24.90
N ALA A 117 -24.62 5.80 -24.10
CA ALA A 117 -24.88 5.56 -22.69
C ALA A 117 -25.03 6.88 -21.90
N LEU A 118 -24.12 7.84 -22.14
CA LEU A 118 -24.18 9.14 -21.50
C LEU A 118 -25.44 9.94 -21.87
N LYS A 119 -25.86 9.89 -23.15
CA LYS A 119 -27.13 10.48 -23.59
C LYS A 119 -28.32 9.83 -22.88
N LYS A 120 -28.35 8.51 -22.73
CA LYS A 120 -29.42 7.75 -22.08
C LYS A 120 -29.46 8.00 -20.57
N ALA A 121 -28.30 8.19 -19.91
CA ALA A 121 -28.23 8.52 -18.50
C ALA A 121 -28.91 9.87 -18.14
N GLY A 122 -29.15 10.72 -19.15
CA GLY A 122 -29.95 11.93 -19.05
C GLY A 122 -29.24 13.14 -18.42
N SER A 123 -29.91 14.31 -18.54
CA SER A 123 -29.36 15.60 -18.09
C SER A 123 -29.18 15.75 -16.56
N GLY A 124 -29.79 14.91 -15.76
CA GLY A 124 -29.64 14.91 -14.30
C GLY A 124 -28.21 14.54 -13.81
N VAL A 125 -27.51 13.71 -14.59
CA VAL A 125 -26.13 13.31 -14.32
C VAL A 125 -25.14 14.38 -14.80
N VAL A 126 -25.45 15.07 -15.89
CA VAL A 126 -24.61 16.13 -16.47
C VAL A 126 -24.52 17.34 -15.53
N GLY A 127 -25.57 17.63 -14.74
CA GLY A 127 -25.54 18.69 -13.72
C GLY A 127 -24.54 18.43 -12.60
N SER A 128 -24.47 17.20 -12.11
CA SER A 128 -23.51 16.81 -11.08
C SER A 128 -22.08 16.69 -11.62
N ALA A 129 -21.89 16.18 -12.84
CA ALA A 129 -20.60 16.11 -13.50
C ALA A 129 -20.08 17.49 -13.93
N LYS A 130 -20.96 18.43 -14.34
CA LYS A 130 -20.56 19.81 -14.66
C LYS A 130 -20.06 20.57 -13.45
N ASN A 131 -20.67 20.40 -12.28
CA ASN A 131 -20.22 21.02 -11.05
C ASN A 131 -18.84 20.47 -10.60
N LEU A 132 -18.56 19.20 -10.86
CA LEU A 132 -17.23 18.58 -10.63
C LEU A 132 -16.16 19.13 -11.59
N VAL A 133 -16.50 19.46 -12.82
CA VAL A 133 -15.58 19.97 -13.85
C VAL A 133 -15.33 21.48 -13.71
N THR A 134 -16.32 22.26 -13.26
CA THR A 134 -16.20 23.72 -13.16
C THR A 134 -15.65 24.23 -11.83
N HIS A 135 -15.67 23.41 -10.76
CA HIS A 135 -15.12 23.73 -9.46
C HIS A 135 -14.26 22.58 -8.87
N PRO A 136 -13.10 22.27 -9.48
CA PRO A 136 -12.33 21.07 -9.14
C PRO A 136 -11.71 21.11 -7.74
N VAL A 137 -11.46 22.29 -7.18
CA VAL A 137 -10.74 22.44 -5.89
C VAL A 137 -11.69 22.43 -4.68
N GLU A 138 -12.88 22.99 -4.80
CA GLU A 138 -13.86 23.04 -3.70
C GLU A 138 -14.70 21.76 -3.60
N SER A 139 -14.96 21.11 -4.74
CA SER A 139 -15.71 19.84 -4.77
C SER A 139 -14.91 18.64 -4.28
N LEU A 140 -13.56 18.68 -4.37
CA LEU A 140 -12.70 17.53 -3.99
C LEU A 140 -12.49 17.41 -2.48
N SER A 141 -12.55 18.50 -1.72
CA SER A 141 -12.58 18.43 -0.25
C SER A 141 -13.94 17.95 0.26
N GLY A 142 -15.03 18.23 -0.49
CA GLY A 142 -16.39 17.79 -0.17
C GLY A 142 -16.72 16.38 -0.67
N ALA A 143 -16.21 15.95 -1.84
CA ALA A 143 -16.59 14.66 -2.43
C ALA A 143 -15.86 13.46 -1.78
N ALA A 144 -14.61 13.63 -1.36
CA ALA A 144 -13.93 12.62 -0.52
C ALA A 144 -14.61 12.50 0.85
N SER A 145 -15.15 13.60 1.41
CA SER A 145 -15.98 13.59 2.61
C SER A 145 -17.40 13.13 2.31
N GLY A 146 -17.96 13.36 1.12
CA GLY A 146 -19.31 13.00 0.73
C GLY A 146 -19.51 11.50 0.57
N LEU A 147 -18.66 10.79 -0.16
CA LEU A 147 -18.73 9.33 -0.27
C LEU A 147 -18.37 8.65 1.06
N GLY A 148 -17.34 9.14 1.77
CA GLY A 148 -17.01 8.66 3.11
C GLY A 148 -18.07 9.01 4.16
N ALA A 149 -18.83 10.10 4.00
CA ALA A 149 -19.96 10.45 4.85
C ALA A 149 -21.20 9.60 4.52
N VAL A 150 -21.46 9.31 3.24
CA VAL A 150 -22.55 8.40 2.80
C VAL A 150 -22.25 6.98 3.27
N PHE A 151 -20.99 6.50 3.21
CA PHE A 151 -20.62 5.18 3.75
C PHE A 151 -20.66 5.13 5.27
N ARG A 152 -20.29 6.21 5.98
CA ARG A 152 -20.40 6.30 7.44
C ARG A 152 -21.87 6.40 7.89
N SER A 153 -22.68 7.17 7.19
CA SER A 153 -24.12 7.25 7.49
C SER A 153 -24.87 5.99 7.09
N ALA A 154 -24.48 5.26 6.04
CA ALA A 154 -25.03 3.95 5.72
C ALA A 154 -24.73 2.89 6.79
N SER A 155 -23.51 2.89 7.36
CA SER A 155 -23.15 1.98 8.45
C SER A 155 -23.80 2.36 9.79
N ALA A 156 -23.91 3.67 10.09
CA ALA A 156 -24.58 4.17 11.29
C ALA A 156 -26.10 4.05 11.22
N SER A 157 -26.69 3.93 10.03
CA SER A 157 -28.13 3.90 9.81
C SER A 157 -28.74 2.51 9.79
N LEU A 158 -27.97 1.45 10.01
CA LEU A 158 -28.54 0.09 10.17
C LEU A 158 -29.25 -0.12 11.51
N THR A 159 -29.18 0.88 12.42
CA THR A 159 -29.73 0.78 13.79
C THR A 159 -30.75 1.87 14.16
N GLY A 160 -31.28 2.66 13.21
CA GLY A 160 -32.20 3.78 13.48
C GLY A 160 -33.61 3.63 12.88
N PRO A 161 -34.64 4.39 13.37
CA PRO A 161 -36.03 4.23 12.97
C PRO A 161 -36.33 4.75 11.57
N GLN A 162 -37.32 4.12 10.95
CA GLN A 162 -37.99 4.31 9.65
C GLN A 162 -37.46 5.42 8.72
N ARG A 163 -36.95 5.00 7.56
CA ARG A 163 -36.47 5.84 6.46
C ARG A 163 -37.57 6.13 5.45
N SER A 164 -37.48 7.30 4.79
CA SER A 164 -38.31 7.60 3.62
C SER A 164 -37.87 6.75 2.41
N GLU A 165 -38.82 6.37 1.52
CA GLU A 165 -38.52 5.62 0.28
C GLU A 165 -37.46 6.31 -0.61
N ALA A 166 -37.37 7.63 -0.57
CA ALA A 166 -36.37 8.41 -1.29
C ALA A 166 -34.93 8.24 -0.72
N GLU A 167 -34.80 8.05 0.59
CA GLU A 167 -33.50 7.78 1.22
C GLU A 167 -33.05 6.34 0.97
N GLU A 168 -33.97 5.37 0.97
CA GLU A 168 -33.66 3.99 0.60
C GLU A 168 -33.22 3.86 -0.85
N SER A 169 -33.85 4.59 -1.77
CA SER A 169 -33.47 4.61 -3.19
C SER A 169 -32.04 5.14 -3.35
N ARG A 170 -31.71 6.29 -2.74
CA ARG A 170 -30.36 6.88 -2.80
C ARG A 170 -29.28 5.96 -2.24
N VAL A 171 -29.56 5.23 -1.19
CA VAL A 171 -28.62 4.25 -0.60
C VAL A 171 -28.42 3.05 -1.54
N LYS A 172 -29.50 2.52 -2.11
CA LYS A 172 -29.43 1.43 -3.11
C LYS A 172 -28.65 1.86 -4.35
N ASP A 173 -28.88 3.08 -4.84
CA ASP A 173 -28.15 3.65 -5.97
C ASP A 173 -26.67 3.84 -5.68
N ALA A 174 -26.30 4.33 -4.50
CA ALA A 174 -24.91 4.49 -4.08
C ALA A 174 -24.19 3.12 -3.95
N ILE A 175 -24.88 2.09 -3.44
CA ILE A 175 -24.35 0.73 -3.34
C ILE A 175 -24.17 0.11 -4.73
N GLY A 176 -25.13 0.27 -5.62
CA GLY A 176 -25.07 -0.21 -7.00
C GLY A 176 -23.91 0.42 -7.79
N PHE A 177 -23.79 1.74 -7.71
CA PHE A 177 -22.70 2.49 -8.32
C PHE A 177 -21.33 2.03 -7.79
N ALA A 178 -21.16 1.94 -6.46
CA ALA A 178 -19.91 1.52 -5.85
C ALA A 178 -19.52 0.08 -6.24
N ARG A 179 -20.49 -0.83 -6.38
CA ARG A 179 -20.25 -2.19 -6.88
C ARG A 179 -19.76 -2.17 -8.33
N MET A 180 -20.41 -1.41 -9.19
CA MET A 180 -20.02 -1.27 -10.59
C MET A 180 -18.63 -0.63 -10.72
N LYS A 181 -18.30 0.38 -9.91
CA LYS A 181 -16.98 1.00 -9.88
C LYS A 181 -15.88 0.00 -9.52
N ARG A 182 -16.12 -0.89 -8.55
CA ARG A 182 -15.17 -1.97 -8.23
C ARG A 182 -14.99 -2.95 -9.38
N ASP A 183 -16.09 -3.33 -10.04
CA ASP A 183 -16.03 -4.23 -11.21
C ASP A 183 -15.27 -3.58 -12.37
N TYR A 184 -15.51 -2.32 -12.66
CA TYR A 184 -14.79 -1.59 -13.71
C TYR A 184 -13.31 -1.38 -13.38
N ALA A 185 -12.98 -1.01 -12.13
CA ALA A 185 -11.59 -0.93 -11.70
C ALA A 185 -10.86 -2.28 -11.87
N TYR A 186 -11.52 -3.39 -11.54
CA TYR A 186 -10.99 -4.73 -11.78
C TYR A 186 -10.75 -4.99 -13.28
N GLN A 187 -11.70 -4.65 -14.15
CA GLN A 187 -11.57 -4.84 -15.59
C GLN A 187 -10.45 -3.98 -16.20
N PHE A 188 -10.20 -2.79 -15.66
CA PHE A 188 -9.06 -1.95 -16.05
C PHE A 188 -7.74 -2.35 -15.38
N GLY A 189 -7.73 -3.32 -14.48
CA GLY A 189 -6.53 -3.77 -13.75
C GLY A 189 -5.98 -2.74 -12.76
N VAL A 190 -6.82 -1.86 -12.20
CA VAL A 190 -6.43 -0.81 -11.27
C VAL A 190 -7.06 -0.99 -9.89
N ASP A 191 -6.44 -0.34 -8.90
CA ASP A 191 -6.95 -0.30 -7.54
C ASP A 191 -8.08 0.73 -7.42
N VAL A 192 -9.29 0.27 -7.12
CA VAL A 192 -10.46 1.14 -6.92
C VAL A 192 -10.27 2.13 -5.76
N TYR A 193 -9.38 1.84 -4.82
CA TYR A 193 -9.04 2.68 -3.67
C TYR A 193 -7.78 3.53 -3.87
N SER A 194 -7.28 3.62 -5.10
CA SER A 194 -6.11 4.45 -5.42
C SER A 194 -6.35 5.91 -5.00
N ASP A 195 -5.29 6.56 -4.52
CA ASP A 195 -5.27 7.99 -4.20
C ASP A 195 -4.98 8.88 -5.44
N ASN A 196 -4.83 8.28 -6.62
CA ASN A 196 -4.70 9.01 -7.88
C ASN A 196 -6.04 9.64 -8.26
N LYS A 197 -6.15 10.95 -8.05
CA LYS A 197 -7.39 11.70 -8.30
C LYS A 197 -7.86 11.60 -9.75
N VAL A 198 -6.92 11.69 -10.71
CA VAL A 198 -7.26 11.59 -12.14
C VAL A 198 -7.86 10.23 -12.46
N LEU A 199 -7.29 9.16 -11.88
CA LEU A 199 -7.86 7.81 -12.03
C LEU A 199 -9.26 7.71 -11.42
N GLN A 200 -9.46 8.28 -10.23
CA GLN A 200 -10.78 8.25 -9.57
C GLN A 200 -11.84 8.98 -10.39
N GLU A 201 -11.51 10.15 -10.92
CA GLU A 201 -12.43 10.93 -11.78
C GLU A 201 -12.80 10.15 -13.05
N ARG A 202 -11.84 9.52 -13.72
CA ARG A 202 -12.10 8.72 -14.93
C ARG A 202 -12.92 7.46 -14.63
N LEU A 203 -12.64 6.78 -13.53
CA LEU A 203 -13.43 5.64 -13.08
C LEU A 203 -14.88 6.05 -12.80
N ASP A 204 -15.09 7.19 -12.13
CA ASP A 204 -16.43 7.70 -11.84
C ASP A 204 -17.20 8.04 -13.11
N GLU A 205 -16.58 8.75 -14.07
CA GLU A 205 -17.20 9.08 -15.35
C GLU A 205 -17.68 7.83 -16.11
N ILE A 206 -16.81 6.81 -16.23
CA ILE A 206 -17.15 5.58 -16.95
C ILE A 206 -18.18 4.75 -16.18
N THR A 207 -18.09 4.75 -14.85
CA THR A 207 -19.06 4.05 -14.01
C THR A 207 -20.45 4.66 -14.15
N TRP A 208 -20.56 5.99 -14.23
CA TRP A 208 -21.83 6.66 -14.47
C TRP A 208 -22.44 6.33 -15.82
N ALA A 209 -21.64 6.26 -16.89
CA ALA A 209 -22.12 5.83 -18.20
C ALA A 209 -22.64 4.38 -18.17
N GLY A 210 -21.99 3.50 -17.41
CA GLY A 210 -22.47 2.13 -17.20
C GLY A 210 -23.74 2.08 -16.37
N TYR A 211 -23.73 2.72 -15.20
CA TYR A 211 -24.80 2.64 -14.21
C TYR A 211 -26.10 3.32 -14.67
N GLY A 212 -26.01 4.57 -15.14
CA GLY A 212 -27.16 5.33 -15.62
C GLY A 212 -27.51 5.06 -17.08
N GLY A 213 -26.52 4.74 -17.92
CA GLY A 213 -26.67 4.59 -19.38
C GLY A 213 -26.78 3.15 -19.89
N SER A 214 -26.67 2.16 -19.02
CA SER A 214 -26.69 0.73 -19.38
C SER A 214 -25.55 0.30 -20.32
N MET A 215 -24.41 1.00 -20.31
CA MET A 215 -23.20 0.59 -21.02
C MET A 215 -22.60 -0.65 -20.35
N THR A 216 -22.25 -1.67 -21.13
CA THR A 216 -21.37 -2.73 -20.63
C THR A 216 -19.92 -2.39 -20.97
N LEU A 217 -19.04 -2.41 -19.97
CA LEU A 217 -17.63 -2.06 -20.19
C LEU A 217 -16.96 -3.03 -21.17
N SER A 218 -17.33 -4.31 -21.16
CA SER A 218 -16.82 -5.30 -22.10
C SER A 218 -17.13 -4.96 -23.56
N ALA A 219 -18.33 -4.45 -23.86
CA ALA A 219 -18.68 -3.99 -25.20
C ALA A 219 -17.86 -2.74 -25.59
N ALA A 220 -17.73 -1.78 -24.68
CA ALA A 220 -16.92 -0.59 -24.91
C ALA A 220 -15.43 -0.92 -25.12
N LEU A 221 -14.87 -1.85 -24.34
CA LEU A 221 -13.49 -2.34 -24.51
C LEU A 221 -13.28 -3.09 -25.83
N ALA A 222 -14.28 -3.85 -26.29
CA ALA A 222 -14.20 -4.54 -27.59
C ALA A 222 -14.14 -3.57 -28.78
N ALA A 223 -14.68 -2.36 -28.63
CA ALA A 223 -14.60 -1.31 -29.62
C ALA A 223 -13.27 -0.55 -29.63
N VAL A 224 -12.38 -0.79 -28.64
CA VAL A 224 -11.08 -0.12 -28.52
C VAL A 224 -9.99 -0.96 -29.15
N PRO A 225 -9.30 -0.51 -30.24
CA PRO A 225 -8.22 -1.25 -30.84
C PRO A 225 -7.06 -1.49 -29.85
N GLY A 226 -6.66 -2.75 -29.67
CA GLY A 226 -5.54 -3.12 -28.80
C GLY A 226 -5.87 -3.22 -27.29
N ALA A 227 -7.10 -2.92 -26.85
CA ALA A 227 -7.48 -3.04 -25.44
C ALA A 227 -7.44 -4.48 -24.90
N ALA A 228 -7.61 -5.47 -25.77
CA ALA A 228 -7.57 -6.90 -25.40
C ALA A 228 -6.20 -7.38 -24.86
N GLY A 229 -5.12 -6.59 -25.04
CA GLY A 229 -3.77 -6.89 -24.53
C GLY A 229 -3.24 -5.87 -23.51
N ALA A 230 -4.00 -4.81 -23.24
CA ALA A 230 -3.54 -3.67 -22.44
C ALA A 230 -3.73 -3.85 -20.91
N THR A 231 -4.19 -5.00 -20.47
CA THR A 231 -4.23 -5.32 -19.02
C THR A 231 -2.80 -5.56 -18.51
N VAL A 232 -2.02 -4.48 -18.42
CA VAL A 232 -0.81 -4.50 -17.60
C VAL A 232 -1.29 -4.54 -16.16
N SER A 233 -1.50 -5.74 -15.68
CA SER A 233 -1.80 -5.98 -14.26
C SER A 233 -0.60 -5.56 -13.43
N VAL A 234 -0.59 -4.31 -12.99
CA VAL A 234 0.39 -3.81 -12.01
C VAL A 234 0.00 -4.22 -10.59
N VAL A 235 -1.18 -4.78 -10.45
CA VAL A 235 -1.65 -5.30 -9.18
C VAL A 235 -1.39 -6.80 -9.15
N THR A 236 -0.17 -7.16 -8.82
CA THR A 236 0.27 -8.53 -8.54
C THR A 236 -0.39 -9.06 -7.27
N THR A 237 -1.67 -9.36 -7.36
CA THR A 237 -2.41 -10.02 -6.28
C THR A 237 -2.98 -11.30 -6.86
N ASN A 238 -3.00 -12.32 -6.06
CA ASN A 238 -3.60 -13.60 -6.43
C ASN A 238 -5.06 -13.36 -6.89
N ARG A 239 -5.54 -14.18 -7.83
CA ARG A 239 -6.86 -14.03 -8.45
C ARG A 239 -7.98 -13.99 -7.42
N ALA A 240 -7.89 -14.83 -6.37
CA ALA A 240 -8.89 -14.88 -5.32
C ALA A 240 -9.01 -13.55 -4.54
N LEU A 241 -7.88 -12.89 -4.28
CA LEU A 241 -7.87 -11.57 -3.63
C LEU A 241 -8.40 -10.47 -4.57
N ASN A 242 -8.12 -10.56 -5.86
CA ASN A 242 -8.67 -9.61 -6.83
C ASN A 242 -10.19 -9.78 -6.94
N ASP A 243 -10.71 -11.01 -6.99
CA ASP A 243 -12.14 -11.29 -6.98
C ASP A 243 -12.80 -10.83 -5.66
N LEU A 244 -12.11 -10.99 -4.52
CA LEU A 244 -12.57 -10.46 -3.24
C LEU A 244 -12.75 -8.93 -3.30
N PHE A 245 -11.75 -8.18 -3.76
CA PHE A 245 -11.84 -6.72 -3.86
C PHE A 245 -12.87 -6.24 -4.86
N ARG A 246 -13.12 -7.00 -5.91
CA ARG A 246 -14.15 -6.72 -6.91
C ARG A 246 -15.56 -6.85 -6.33
N THR A 247 -15.82 -7.93 -5.58
CA THR A 247 -17.17 -8.31 -5.17
C THR A 247 -17.58 -7.80 -3.79
N THR A 248 -16.61 -7.52 -2.91
CA THR A 248 -16.84 -7.25 -1.48
C THR A 248 -16.83 -5.74 -1.19
N ALA A 249 -17.82 -5.27 -0.45
CA ALA A 249 -17.89 -3.88 -0.02
C ALA A 249 -16.82 -3.56 1.06
N PRO A 250 -16.35 -2.28 1.16
CA PRO A 250 -15.36 -1.89 2.16
C PRO A 250 -15.72 -2.25 3.61
N ALA A 251 -17.00 -2.13 3.97
CA ALA A 251 -17.47 -2.49 5.31
C ALA A 251 -17.33 -3.99 5.60
N ASP A 252 -17.61 -4.84 4.60
CA ASP A 252 -17.44 -6.29 4.73
C ASP A 252 -15.96 -6.68 4.74
N LEU A 253 -15.11 -6.05 3.91
CA LEU A 253 -13.65 -6.24 3.97
C LEU A 253 -13.10 -5.93 5.35
N ARG A 254 -13.59 -4.84 5.97
CA ARG A 254 -13.21 -4.43 7.32
C ARG A 254 -13.66 -5.48 8.36
N ARG A 255 -14.92 -5.94 8.29
CA ARG A 255 -15.45 -6.97 9.18
C ARG A 255 -14.63 -8.27 9.05
N MET A 256 -14.39 -8.75 7.82
CA MET A 256 -13.56 -9.94 7.56
C MET A 256 -12.13 -9.78 8.11
N SER A 257 -11.57 -8.57 8.02
CA SER A 257 -10.25 -8.26 8.61
C SER A 257 -10.31 -8.32 10.14
N GLY A 258 -11.39 -7.81 10.76
CA GLY A 258 -11.62 -7.88 12.20
C GLY A 258 -11.73 -9.33 12.68
N ASP A 259 -12.52 -10.16 11.99
CA ASP A 259 -12.67 -11.60 12.30
C ASP A 259 -11.31 -12.33 12.27
N LYS A 260 -10.47 -12.02 11.26
CA LYS A 260 -9.12 -12.58 11.16
C LYS A 260 -8.18 -12.08 12.27
N LEU A 261 -8.25 -10.80 12.64
CA LEU A 261 -7.46 -10.25 13.75
C LEU A 261 -7.85 -10.91 15.08
N GLN A 262 -9.13 -11.12 15.31
CA GLN A 262 -9.61 -11.86 16.47
C GLN A 262 -9.09 -13.31 16.48
N ALA A 263 -9.14 -14.01 15.35
CA ALA A 263 -8.61 -15.37 15.20
C ALA A 263 -7.07 -15.45 15.38
N MET A 264 -6.38 -14.32 15.31
CA MET A 264 -4.95 -14.19 15.58
C MET A 264 -4.65 -13.73 17.01
N ASP A 265 -5.64 -13.70 17.90
CA ASP A 265 -5.54 -13.22 19.29
C ASP A 265 -5.06 -11.75 19.40
N VAL A 266 -5.42 -10.93 18.43
CA VAL A 266 -5.16 -9.48 18.50
C VAL A 266 -6.20 -8.85 19.43
N HIS A 267 -5.72 -8.14 20.46
CA HIS A 267 -6.60 -7.46 21.40
C HIS A 267 -7.54 -6.48 20.67
N PRO A 268 -8.85 -6.42 21.04
CA PRO A 268 -9.84 -5.60 20.32
C PRO A 268 -9.43 -4.13 20.16
N GLU A 269 -8.87 -3.51 21.18
CA GLU A 269 -8.40 -2.10 21.11
C GLU A 269 -7.32 -1.90 20.03
N ILE A 270 -6.40 -2.86 19.87
CA ILE A 270 -5.33 -2.79 18.85
C ILE A 270 -5.94 -3.01 17.48
N ALA A 271 -6.86 -3.96 17.35
CA ALA A 271 -7.57 -4.23 16.10
C ALA A 271 -8.40 -3.02 15.66
N ASP A 272 -9.15 -2.41 16.58
CA ASP A 272 -9.95 -1.22 16.33
C ASP A 272 -9.08 0.00 15.98
N ALA A 273 -7.99 0.23 16.69
CA ALA A 273 -7.05 1.30 16.37
C ALA A 273 -6.48 1.15 14.96
N TYR A 274 -6.13 -0.07 14.54
CA TYR A 274 -5.65 -0.36 13.20
C TYR A 274 -6.75 -0.18 12.14
N LEU A 275 -7.90 -0.81 12.34
CA LEU A 275 -9.01 -0.78 11.37
C LEU A 275 -9.62 0.63 11.23
N ASN A 276 -9.53 1.49 12.24
CA ASN A 276 -9.96 2.88 12.20
C ASN A 276 -8.89 3.83 11.67
N ASN A 277 -7.66 3.38 11.43
CA ASN A 277 -6.61 4.23 10.86
C ASN A 277 -6.90 4.53 9.38
N GLY A 278 -7.45 5.71 9.10
CA GLY A 278 -7.89 6.15 7.77
C GLY A 278 -6.77 6.40 6.76
N VAL A 279 -5.48 6.24 7.13
CA VAL A 279 -4.38 6.33 6.17
C VAL A 279 -4.23 5.07 5.32
N PHE A 280 -4.75 3.93 5.80
CA PHE A 280 -4.84 2.72 5.00
C PHE A 280 -6.09 2.75 4.11
N SER A 281 -5.96 2.33 2.87
CA SER A 281 -7.11 1.97 2.05
C SER A 281 -7.72 0.63 2.53
N PRO A 282 -8.99 0.36 2.21
CA PRO A 282 -9.60 -0.96 2.50
C PRO A 282 -8.79 -2.12 1.92
N ARG A 283 -8.18 -1.93 0.76
CA ARG A 283 -7.31 -2.92 0.10
C ARG A 283 -6.04 -3.16 0.91
N GLU A 284 -5.33 -2.11 1.31
CA GLU A 284 -4.09 -2.21 2.09
C GLU A 284 -4.33 -2.86 3.45
N GLN A 285 -5.43 -2.51 4.14
CA GLN A 285 -5.83 -3.15 5.39
C GLN A 285 -6.04 -4.65 5.20
N THR A 286 -6.81 -5.03 4.20
CA THR A 286 -7.14 -6.43 3.92
C THR A 286 -5.90 -7.23 3.53
N LEU A 287 -5.02 -6.69 2.68
CA LEU A 287 -3.78 -7.37 2.25
C LEU A 287 -2.82 -7.58 3.41
N LEU A 288 -2.64 -6.58 4.28
CA LEU A 288 -1.78 -6.70 5.45
C LEU A 288 -2.30 -7.78 6.42
N VAL A 289 -3.60 -7.75 6.74
CA VAL A 289 -4.22 -8.75 7.62
C VAL A 289 -4.16 -10.14 6.99
N HIS A 290 -4.41 -10.25 5.67
CA HIS A 290 -4.28 -11.51 4.95
C HIS A 290 -2.85 -12.06 5.02
N ALA A 291 -1.83 -11.22 4.80
CA ALA A 291 -0.44 -11.63 4.90
C ALA A 291 -0.08 -12.19 6.29
N LEU A 292 -0.58 -11.54 7.36
CA LEU A 292 -0.38 -12.04 8.73
C LEU A 292 -1.16 -13.34 8.99
N ASP A 293 -2.37 -13.47 8.44
CA ASP A 293 -3.17 -14.68 8.56
C ASP A 293 -2.55 -15.89 7.86
N GLU A 294 -1.86 -15.66 6.73
CA GLU A 294 -1.12 -16.70 6.00
C GLU A 294 0.08 -17.29 6.79
N MET A 295 0.56 -16.57 7.82
CA MET A 295 1.62 -17.05 8.71
C MET A 295 1.02 -17.82 9.90
N LYS A 296 0.39 -18.98 9.63
CA LYS A 296 -0.22 -19.82 10.65
C LYS A 296 0.82 -20.30 11.67
N GLY A 297 0.46 -20.27 12.95
CA GLY A 297 1.34 -20.69 14.04
C GLY A 297 2.42 -19.70 14.46
N VAL A 298 2.57 -18.57 13.75
CA VAL A 298 3.50 -17.51 14.16
C VAL A 298 2.92 -16.74 15.34
N GLY A 299 3.66 -16.74 16.46
CA GLY A 299 3.26 -16.05 17.68
C GLY A 299 3.35 -14.53 17.57
N ASN A 300 2.61 -13.84 18.46
CA ASN A 300 2.67 -12.40 18.66
C ASN A 300 2.48 -11.54 17.37
N ARG A 301 1.65 -11.99 16.43
CA ARG A 301 1.29 -11.18 15.24
C ARG A 301 0.65 -9.84 15.60
N ALA A 302 0.06 -9.76 16.80
CA ALA A 302 -0.45 -8.51 17.38
C ALA A 302 0.62 -7.40 17.48
N ALA A 303 1.89 -7.73 17.66
CA ALA A 303 2.97 -6.74 17.65
C ALA A 303 3.05 -6.00 16.31
N PHE A 304 2.91 -6.72 15.18
CA PHE A 304 2.88 -6.09 13.87
C PHE A 304 1.67 -5.16 13.69
N ILE A 305 0.48 -5.59 14.14
CA ILE A 305 -0.74 -4.77 14.06
C ILE A 305 -0.61 -3.50 14.92
N ARG A 306 0.02 -3.59 16.09
CA ARG A 306 0.30 -2.41 16.94
C ARG A 306 1.16 -1.37 16.22
N PHE A 307 2.20 -1.79 15.47
CA PHE A 307 2.98 -0.86 14.63
C PHE A 307 2.15 -0.30 13.48
N ALA A 308 1.35 -1.14 12.85
CA ALA A 308 0.48 -0.70 11.77
C ALA A 308 -0.58 0.30 12.25
N SER A 309 -1.13 0.15 13.45
CA SER A 309 -2.11 1.09 14.00
C SER A 309 -1.57 2.52 14.17
N ALA A 310 -0.27 2.67 14.42
CA ALA A 310 0.42 3.96 14.58
C ALA A 310 0.95 4.56 13.26
N THR A 311 0.55 4.03 12.12
CA THR A 311 1.02 4.49 10.80
C THR A 311 0.55 5.91 10.51
N PRO A 312 1.47 6.88 10.17
CA PRO A 312 1.13 8.30 10.13
C PRO A 312 0.60 8.79 8.77
N ASN A 313 0.89 8.10 7.68
CA ASN A 313 0.55 8.54 6.33
C ASN A 313 0.43 7.38 5.32
N ARG A 314 -0.11 7.68 4.14
CA ARG A 314 -0.38 6.69 3.09
C ARG A 314 0.86 5.98 2.54
N ASN A 315 1.97 6.69 2.39
CA ASN A 315 3.21 6.05 1.91
C ASN A 315 3.71 4.99 2.91
N MET A 316 3.60 5.30 4.20
CA MET A 316 3.95 4.35 5.25
C MET A 316 2.90 3.21 5.36
N ALA A 317 1.62 3.46 5.06
CA ALA A 317 0.59 2.42 4.99
C ALA A 317 0.93 1.39 3.89
N PHE A 318 1.25 1.86 2.70
CA PHE A 318 1.70 1.01 1.60
C PHE A 318 2.99 0.25 1.95
N PHE A 319 3.94 0.92 2.59
CA PHE A 319 5.17 0.28 3.10
C PHE A 319 4.85 -0.85 4.08
N ARG A 320 3.98 -0.62 5.08
CA ARG A 320 3.59 -1.63 6.08
C ARG A 320 2.87 -2.82 5.46
N GLN A 321 1.98 -2.58 4.51
CA GLN A 321 1.32 -3.65 3.78
C GLN A 321 2.34 -4.54 3.06
N ARG A 322 3.27 -3.96 2.29
CA ARG A 322 4.32 -4.73 1.61
C ARG A 322 5.29 -5.41 2.57
N GLN A 323 5.57 -4.80 3.72
CA GLN A 323 6.39 -5.41 4.76
C GLN A 323 5.75 -6.69 5.29
N ALA A 324 4.42 -6.68 5.56
CA ALA A 324 3.70 -7.88 5.98
C ALA A 324 3.73 -8.97 4.90
N GLU A 325 3.56 -8.60 3.63
CA GLU A 325 3.67 -9.54 2.50
C GLU A 325 5.06 -10.14 2.38
N MET A 326 6.13 -9.37 2.60
CA MET A 326 7.50 -9.89 2.61
C MET A 326 7.71 -10.90 3.74
N TYR A 327 7.19 -10.67 4.94
CA TYR A 327 7.27 -11.64 6.04
C TYR A 327 6.51 -12.93 5.72
N ALA A 328 5.32 -12.82 5.15
CA ALA A 328 4.57 -13.99 4.70
C ALA A 328 5.32 -14.77 3.60
N GLY A 329 5.93 -14.04 2.68
CA GLY A 329 6.80 -14.63 1.65
C GLY A 329 8.02 -15.32 2.24
N TYR A 330 8.69 -14.70 3.21
CA TYR A 330 9.79 -15.33 3.93
C TYR A 330 9.35 -16.63 4.61
N HIS A 331 8.25 -16.57 5.36
CA HIS A 331 7.68 -17.72 6.06
C HIS A 331 7.39 -18.90 5.10
N LYS A 332 6.89 -18.61 3.91
CA LYS A 332 6.52 -19.61 2.90
C LYS A 332 7.68 -20.14 2.07
N THR A 333 8.68 -19.29 1.76
CA THR A 333 9.67 -19.61 0.71
C THR A 333 11.11 -19.70 1.21
N VAL A 334 11.38 -19.26 2.44
CA VAL A 334 12.73 -19.26 3.02
C VAL A 334 12.81 -20.17 4.23
N ALA A 335 12.12 -19.80 5.32
CA ALA A 335 12.08 -20.58 6.56
C ALA A 335 10.85 -20.20 7.39
N PRO A 336 10.26 -21.14 8.14
CA PRO A 336 9.17 -20.85 9.05
C PRO A 336 9.57 -19.81 10.10
N LEU A 337 8.74 -18.78 10.25
CA LEU A 337 8.81 -17.83 11.36
C LEU A 337 8.11 -18.42 12.58
N SER A 338 8.59 -18.08 13.78
CA SER A 338 8.04 -18.54 15.06
C SER A 338 7.26 -17.43 15.78
N SER A 339 7.74 -16.19 15.74
CA SER A 339 7.10 -15.07 16.43
C SER A 339 7.49 -13.72 15.83
N PHE A 340 6.74 -12.68 16.20
CA PHE A 340 7.13 -11.29 15.98
C PHE A 340 7.57 -10.64 17.29
N ASP A 341 8.62 -9.82 17.20
CA ASP A 341 9.14 -8.99 18.27
C ASP A 341 9.12 -7.50 17.88
N SER A 342 9.04 -6.64 18.88
CA SER A 342 9.18 -5.19 18.70
C SER A 342 10.65 -4.80 18.66
N LEU A 343 11.10 -4.21 17.55
CA LEU A 343 12.43 -3.65 17.42
C LEU A 343 12.32 -2.13 17.16
N GLY A 344 12.07 -1.37 18.21
CA GLY A 344 11.77 0.06 18.11
C GLY A 344 10.53 0.33 17.26
N ALA A 345 10.70 1.12 16.18
CA ALA A 345 9.64 1.45 15.24
C ALA A 345 9.44 0.39 14.12
N LEU A 346 10.08 -0.78 14.21
CA LEU A 346 9.93 -1.87 13.27
C LEU A 346 9.47 -3.16 13.97
N ALA A 347 8.69 -3.97 13.28
CA ALA A 347 8.45 -5.34 13.67
C ALA A 347 9.59 -6.20 13.11
N ALA A 348 10.24 -6.98 13.98
CA ALA A 348 11.18 -8.03 13.60
C ALA A 348 10.52 -9.38 13.77
N ALA A 349 10.88 -10.36 12.96
CA ALA A 349 10.42 -11.72 13.12
C ALA A 349 11.55 -12.61 13.64
N ARG A 350 11.20 -13.71 14.31
CA ARG A 350 12.14 -14.79 14.68
C ARG A 350 11.82 -16.06 13.93
N THR A 351 12.85 -16.81 13.60
CA THR A 351 12.71 -18.19 13.14
C THR A 351 12.67 -19.17 14.32
N GLY A 352 12.26 -20.40 14.08
CA GLY A 352 12.32 -21.47 15.09
C GLY A 352 13.73 -21.78 15.60
N THR A 353 14.77 -21.40 14.85
CA THR A 353 16.20 -21.52 15.25
C THR A 353 16.71 -20.29 16.02
N GLY A 354 15.88 -19.29 16.28
CA GLY A 354 16.25 -18.08 17.01
C GLY A 354 16.87 -16.97 16.16
N ALA A 355 16.99 -17.15 14.84
CA ALA A 355 17.46 -16.07 13.96
C ALA A 355 16.47 -14.90 13.95
N VAL A 356 16.99 -13.67 14.00
CA VAL A 356 16.20 -12.44 13.84
C VAL A 356 16.17 -12.05 12.38
N VAL A 357 14.96 -11.83 11.86
CA VAL A 357 14.69 -11.49 10.47
C VAL A 357 14.03 -10.13 10.37
N LEU A 358 14.64 -9.23 9.62
CA LEU A 358 14.05 -7.96 9.20
C LEU A 358 13.73 -8.03 7.71
N CYS A 359 12.43 -7.99 7.38
CA CYS A 359 11.94 -7.81 6.02
C CYS A 359 11.49 -6.37 5.83
N VAL A 360 12.11 -5.63 4.91
CA VAL A 360 11.80 -4.21 4.68
C VAL A 360 11.77 -3.88 3.18
N PRO A 361 10.67 -3.32 2.66
CA PRO A 361 10.52 -2.96 1.26
C PRO A 361 11.23 -1.64 0.93
N LEU A 362 12.57 -1.64 0.98
CA LEU A 362 13.43 -0.50 0.70
C LEU A 362 13.94 -0.53 -0.74
N ASP A 363 14.12 0.63 -1.37
CA ASP A 363 14.64 0.74 -2.73
C ASP A 363 16.17 0.79 -2.76
N TYR A 364 16.77 1.66 -1.95
CA TYR A 364 18.22 1.83 -1.87
C TYR A 364 18.64 2.33 -0.49
N LEU A 365 19.22 1.43 0.31
CA LEU A 365 19.65 1.72 1.67
C LEU A 365 21.05 2.32 1.67
N VAL A 366 21.21 3.47 2.31
CA VAL A 366 22.46 4.22 2.44
C VAL A 366 22.88 4.27 3.91
N TRP A 367 24.17 4.20 4.18
CA TRP A 367 24.69 4.22 5.54
C TRP A 367 24.71 5.63 6.13
N THR A 368 23.54 6.17 6.39
CA THR A 368 23.38 7.48 7.03
C THR A 368 23.57 7.40 8.55
N GLU A 369 23.83 8.55 9.20
CA GLU A 369 23.95 8.60 10.66
C GLU A 369 22.69 8.10 11.39
N PRO A 370 21.46 8.47 10.98
CA PRO A 370 20.24 7.90 11.57
C PRO A 370 20.15 6.38 11.45
N MET A 371 20.54 5.83 10.29
CA MET A 371 20.57 4.39 10.07
C MET A 371 21.59 3.70 10.98
N ALA A 372 22.78 4.26 11.11
CA ALA A 372 23.83 3.72 11.98
C ALA A 372 23.38 3.68 13.45
N LYS A 373 22.73 4.76 13.92
CA LYS A 373 22.14 4.83 15.28
C LYS A 373 21.06 3.78 15.48
N PHE A 374 20.17 3.64 14.49
CA PHE A 374 19.12 2.62 14.54
C PHE A 374 19.69 1.21 14.60
N ILE A 375 20.63 0.84 13.71
CA ILE A 375 21.23 -0.50 13.70
C ILE A 375 22.03 -0.78 14.97
N THR A 376 22.71 0.22 15.52
CA THR A 376 23.43 0.06 16.80
C THR A 376 22.46 -0.26 17.93
N ALA A 377 21.38 0.50 18.06
CA ALA A 377 20.36 0.25 19.06
C ALA A 377 19.65 -1.10 18.86
N ALA A 378 19.37 -1.45 17.59
CA ALA A 378 18.77 -2.73 17.24
C ALA A 378 19.67 -3.90 17.62
N ASN A 379 20.99 -3.80 17.34
CA ASN A 379 21.95 -4.82 17.74
C ASN A 379 21.98 -5.04 19.25
N THR A 380 22.02 -3.96 20.04
CA THR A 380 22.00 -4.10 21.52
C THR A 380 20.80 -4.92 21.97
N VAL A 381 19.59 -4.60 21.46
CA VAL A 381 18.37 -5.34 21.81
C VAL A 381 18.42 -6.81 21.35
N ILE A 382 18.94 -7.06 20.15
CA ILE A 382 19.01 -8.39 19.56
C ILE A 382 20.05 -9.25 20.29
N ASP A 383 21.22 -8.67 20.60
CA ASP A 383 22.32 -9.37 21.26
C ASP A 383 22.00 -9.67 22.74
N ASP A 384 21.33 -8.73 23.44
CA ASP A 384 20.80 -8.94 24.80
C ASP A 384 19.75 -10.06 24.84
N ALA A 385 19.04 -10.29 23.73
CA ALA A 385 18.09 -11.40 23.59
C ALA A 385 18.75 -12.72 23.15
N GLY A 386 20.09 -12.76 23.06
CA GLY A 386 20.87 -13.95 22.75
C GLY A 386 20.81 -14.43 21.29
N ALA A 387 20.31 -13.61 20.37
CA ALA A 387 20.22 -13.98 18.97
C ALA A 387 21.58 -13.84 18.27
N GLN A 388 22.08 -14.92 17.70
CA GLN A 388 23.37 -14.96 17.01
C GLN A 388 23.26 -14.74 15.49
N ASP A 389 22.13 -15.04 14.88
CA ASP A 389 21.89 -14.89 13.44
C ASP A 389 20.94 -13.72 13.18
N LYS A 390 21.40 -12.75 12.37
CA LYS A 390 20.66 -11.53 12.02
C LYS A 390 20.55 -11.43 10.51
N GLN A 391 19.33 -11.36 10.00
CA GLN A 391 19.06 -11.34 8.57
C GLN A 391 18.29 -10.06 8.18
N LEU A 392 18.80 -9.35 7.19
CA LEU A 392 18.11 -8.22 6.56
C LEU A 392 17.72 -8.59 5.14
N TRP A 393 16.43 -8.55 4.83
CA TRP A 393 15.87 -8.80 3.52
C TRP A 393 15.25 -7.52 2.95
N VAL A 394 15.78 -7.03 1.82
CA VAL A 394 15.32 -5.79 1.18
C VAL A 394 14.89 -6.04 -0.26
N THR A 395 13.88 -5.29 -0.73
CA THR A 395 13.41 -5.37 -2.13
C THR A 395 14.43 -4.79 -3.10
N GLY A 396 15.15 -3.74 -2.71
CA GLY A 396 16.16 -3.07 -3.50
C GLY A 396 17.59 -3.47 -3.17
N ALA A 397 18.48 -2.49 -3.07
CA ALA A 397 19.90 -2.68 -2.88
C ALA A 397 20.46 -1.82 -1.72
N LEU A 398 21.71 -2.10 -1.31
CA LEU A 398 22.46 -1.32 -0.35
C LEU A 398 23.60 -0.56 -1.06
N SER A 399 24.01 0.58 -0.51
CA SER A 399 25.31 1.19 -0.84
C SER A 399 26.46 0.28 -0.42
N ALA A 400 27.64 0.54 -0.97
CA ALA A 400 28.84 -0.25 -0.59
C ALA A 400 29.16 -0.11 0.91
N GLU A 401 29.04 1.13 1.46
CA GLU A 401 29.26 1.38 2.88
C GLU A 401 28.17 0.78 3.76
N ALA A 402 26.90 0.86 3.37
CA ALA A 402 25.83 0.20 4.10
C ALA A 402 26.03 -1.32 4.18
N ARG A 403 26.41 -1.94 3.05
CA ARG A 403 26.68 -3.39 3.00
C ARG A 403 27.84 -3.77 3.92
N LYS A 404 28.96 -3.03 3.86
CA LYS A 404 30.12 -3.23 4.72
C LYS A 404 29.77 -3.04 6.21
N ALA A 405 29.06 -1.97 6.53
CA ALA A 405 28.66 -1.64 7.90
C ALA A 405 27.67 -2.67 8.50
N MET A 406 26.75 -3.20 7.69
CA MET A 406 25.84 -4.27 8.11
C MET A 406 26.60 -5.58 8.35
N ALA A 407 27.49 -5.97 7.41
CA ALA A 407 28.29 -7.18 7.53
C ALA A 407 29.20 -7.15 8.77
N SER A 408 29.88 -6.02 9.04
CA SER A 408 30.74 -5.85 10.23
C SER A 408 29.97 -5.93 11.55
N ARG A 409 28.65 -5.80 11.54
CA ARG A 409 27.75 -5.91 12.69
C ARG A 409 27.00 -7.24 12.75
N GLY A 410 27.42 -8.21 11.94
CA GLY A 410 26.88 -9.58 11.94
C GLY A 410 25.59 -9.78 11.18
N TRP A 411 25.17 -8.80 10.36
CA TRP A 411 23.98 -8.93 9.53
C TRP A 411 24.26 -9.67 8.22
N LYS A 412 23.47 -10.69 7.93
CA LYS A 412 23.37 -11.30 6.60
C LYS A 412 22.37 -10.53 5.77
N VAL A 413 22.83 -9.88 4.69
CA VAL A 413 21.98 -9.02 3.85
C VAL A 413 21.56 -9.75 2.59
N HIS A 414 20.25 -9.75 2.31
CA HIS A 414 19.62 -10.30 1.11
C HIS A 414 18.97 -9.17 0.31
N GLU A 415 19.66 -8.74 -0.74
CA GLU A 415 19.22 -7.68 -1.65
C GLU A 415 18.32 -8.23 -2.76
N ARG A 416 17.53 -7.35 -3.40
CA ARG A 416 16.66 -7.66 -4.54
C ARG A 416 15.73 -8.87 -4.30
N SER A 417 15.26 -8.99 -3.08
CA SER A 417 14.47 -10.15 -2.64
C SER A 417 12.99 -10.10 -3.06
N GLU A 418 12.57 -9.08 -3.81
CA GLU A 418 11.19 -8.91 -4.27
C GLU A 418 10.65 -10.16 -4.99
N ALA A 419 11.39 -10.65 -5.98
CA ALA A 419 10.98 -11.83 -6.75
C ALA A 419 10.83 -13.11 -5.90
N ARG A 420 11.55 -13.21 -4.79
CA ARG A 420 11.48 -14.35 -3.88
C ARG A 420 10.38 -14.20 -2.84
N LEU A 421 10.24 -12.99 -2.27
CA LEU A 421 9.36 -12.77 -1.12
C LEU A 421 7.97 -12.27 -1.48
N LEU A 422 7.72 -11.74 -2.69
CA LEU A 422 6.44 -11.13 -3.06
C LEU A 422 5.69 -11.88 -4.17
N LYS A 423 6.35 -12.78 -4.92
CA LYS A 423 5.67 -13.60 -5.95
C LYS A 423 4.66 -14.60 -5.41
N TRP A 424 4.67 -14.92 -4.12
CA TRP A 424 3.67 -15.81 -3.52
C TRP A 424 2.24 -15.22 -3.60
N THR A 425 2.14 -13.88 -3.73
CA THR A 425 0.85 -13.20 -3.93
C THR A 425 0.37 -13.29 -5.38
N GLU A 426 1.24 -13.63 -6.32
CA GLU A 426 0.93 -13.64 -7.76
C GLU A 426 0.20 -14.91 -8.23
N GLY A 427 0.02 -15.91 -7.35
CA GLY A 427 -0.55 -17.21 -7.73
C GLY A 427 0.32 -17.89 -8.79
N ASN A 428 0.91 -19.01 -8.47
CA ASN A 428 1.75 -19.77 -9.41
C ASN A 428 0.94 -20.06 -10.67
N PRO A 429 1.28 -19.55 -11.85
CA PRO A 429 0.67 -20.04 -13.09
C PRO A 429 1.16 -21.48 -13.28
N LYS A 430 0.24 -22.44 -13.10
CA LYS A 430 0.46 -23.82 -13.52
C LYS A 430 0.42 -23.88 -15.03
#